data_3a3d9a5550670c0ee554f6d0bf306da9
#
_entry.id   3a3d9a5550670c0ee554f6d0bf306da9
#
_cell.length_a   1.000
_cell.length_b   1.000
_cell.length_c   1.000
_cell.angle_alpha   90.00
_cell.angle_beta   90.00
_cell.angle_gamma   90.00
#
_symmetry.space_group_name_H-M   'P 1'
#
loop_
_entity.id
_entity.type
_entity.pdbx_description
1 polymer ?
#
loop_
_entity_poly.entity_id
_entity_poly.type
_entity_poly.pdbx_seq_one_letter_code
_entity_poly.pdbx_strand_id
1 'polypeptide(L)'
;MNPEIEKEDEIDLLVLLMKIWQGKKTILKYFIIFLLIGIFIAIFSKKEYTATSMVLAQESNSSSGSGLSGLASLAGISLGGASGELISPKLYKSIATSIPFLRKMIEVPIQTSQSSNPITYKEYCNKYQKTNALDVVKKYTIGLPGVIVGAFSSEEKETVTSANMSGDSLQVYRVTKEEKGLFSSLSSQFQINVNEKDNTIDFSFSLEDPVAAAQMLYQAKKTLQETIIAFKTQKAKSQLDFIEKQYEEAERNFKEKQLKLAAFQDSNRGLITAVPMTRQTQLQSEYSLANNVYIELAKQLENQKIKLQEDTPAFIDIEPVSIPLEKSKPKRGMIIAIWGFLGVVIGIGTIFGKDFIKSIKEKSSSKEEEV
;
A
#
# COMPACT_ATOMS: atom_id res chain seq x y z
N MET A 1 49.86 41.28 -36.91
CA MET A 1 49.29 40.33 -35.95
C MET A 1 47.90 40.85 -35.58
N ASN A 2 46.88 40.48 -36.37
CA ASN A 2 45.49 40.86 -36.10
C ASN A 2 44.84 39.66 -35.40
N PRO A 3 44.19 39.80 -34.25
CA PRO A 3 43.39 38.74 -33.68
C PRO A 3 42.07 38.71 -34.43
N GLU A 4 41.84 37.64 -35.20
CA GLU A 4 40.49 37.28 -35.62
C GLU A 4 39.64 37.05 -34.41
N ILE A 5 38.70 37.96 -34.20
CA ILE A 5 37.62 37.82 -33.22
C ILE A 5 36.74 36.70 -33.75
N GLU A 6 36.81 35.51 -33.18
CA GLU A 6 35.81 34.47 -33.31
C GLU A 6 34.45 35.11 -33.00
N LYS A 7 33.60 35.25 -33.98
CA LYS A 7 32.20 35.59 -33.79
C LYS A 7 31.58 34.42 -33.04
N GLU A 8 31.37 34.57 -31.75
CA GLU A 8 30.48 33.75 -30.98
C GLU A 8 29.16 33.70 -31.76
N ASP A 9 28.68 32.50 -32.07
CA ASP A 9 27.35 32.25 -32.68
C ASP A 9 26.26 32.69 -31.69
N GLU A 10 26.01 34.03 -31.63
CA GLU A 10 24.86 34.57 -30.91
C GLU A 10 23.60 33.99 -31.53
N ILE A 11 22.88 33.17 -30.76
CA ILE A 11 21.59 32.62 -31.20
C ILE A 11 20.60 33.78 -31.32
N ASP A 12 20.41 34.29 -32.52
CA ASP A 12 19.46 35.35 -32.76
C ASP A 12 18.02 34.82 -32.65
N LEU A 13 17.37 35.14 -31.54
CA LEU A 13 16.00 34.74 -31.22
C LEU A 13 15.01 35.25 -32.27
N LEU A 14 15.27 36.38 -32.95
CA LEU A 14 14.43 36.91 -34.01
C LEU A 14 14.49 36.02 -35.26
N VAL A 15 15.65 35.51 -35.60
CA VAL A 15 15.83 34.59 -36.74
C VAL A 15 15.08 33.26 -36.45
N LEU A 16 15.15 32.76 -35.20
CA LEU A 16 14.38 31.58 -34.78
C LEU A 16 12.87 31.81 -34.92
N LEU A 17 12.39 32.96 -34.47
CA LEU A 17 10.95 33.29 -34.54
C LEU A 17 10.47 33.41 -36.01
N MET A 18 11.26 34.06 -36.90
CA MET A 18 10.95 34.15 -38.32
C MET A 18 10.93 32.78 -39.01
N LYS A 19 11.85 31.87 -38.67
CA LYS A 19 11.83 30.47 -39.16
C LYS A 19 10.59 29.72 -38.76
N ILE A 20 10.16 29.85 -37.52
CA ILE A 20 8.91 29.25 -37.03
C ILE A 20 7.72 29.81 -37.82
N TRP A 21 7.69 31.10 -38.09
CA TRP A 21 6.58 31.71 -38.82
C TRP A 21 6.57 31.33 -40.30
N GLN A 22 7.70 31.21 -40.96
CA GLN A 22 7.81 30.69 -42.32
C GLN A 22 7.38 29.21 -42.38
N GLY A 23 7.66 28.43 -41.35
CA GLY A 23 7.27 27.02 -41.22
C GLY A 23 5.85 26.77 -40.75
N LYS A 24 5.00 27.79 -40.59
CA LYS A 24 3.64 27.67 -40.04
C LYS A 24 2.76 26.58 -40.69
N LYS A 25 2.89 26.37 -42.01
CA LYS A 25 2.15 25.30 -42.70
C LYS A 25 2.58 23.90 -42.26
N THR A 26 3.86 23.71 -41.97
CA THR A 26 4.40 22.44 -41.46
C THR A 26 3.93 22.20 -40.02
N ILE A 27 4.00 23.22 -39.19
CA ILE A 27 3.51 23.13 -37.79
C ILE A 27 2.01 22.82 -37.78
N LEU A 28 1.21 23.53 -38.61
CA LEU A 28 -0.23 23.31 -38.71
C LEU A 28 -0.56 21.88 -39.17
N LYS A 29 0.22 21.35 -40.12
CA LYS A 29 0.03 19.98 -40.62
C LYS A 29 0.25 18.94 -39.48
N TYR A 30 1.34 19.04 -38.73
CA TYR A 30 1.59 18.14 -37.60
C TYR A 30 0.59 18.37 -36.48
N PHE A 31 0.24 19.61 -36.18
CA PHE A 31 -0.81 19.91 -35.20
C PHE A 31 -2.12 19.20 -35.52
N ILE A 32 -2.60 19.29 -36.76
CA ILE A 32 -3.84 18.65 -37.20
C ILE A 32 -3.73 17.13 -37.12
N ILE A 33 -2.62 16.54 -37.55
CA ILE A 33 -2.42 15.07 -37.48
C ILE A 33 -2.48 14.59 -36.04
N PHE A 34 -1.72 15.24 -35.14
CA PHE A 34 -1.69 14.84 -33.71
C PHE A 34 -3.01 15.16 -33.02
N LEU A 35 -3.70 16.24 -33.39
CA LEU A 35 -5.04 16.56 -32.90
C LEU A 35 -6.04 15.43 -33.25
N LEU A 36 -6.04 14.95 -34.48
CA LEU A 36 -6.90 13.84 -34.91
C LEU A 36 -6.57 12.55 -34.13
N ILE A 37 -5.29 12.25 -33.89
CA ILE A 37 -4.87 11.14 -33.05
C ILE A 37 -5.39 11.33 -31.63
N GLY A 38 -5.27 12.52 -31.04
CA GLY A 38 -5.78 12.86 -29.73
C GLY A 38 -7.30 12.68 -29.60
N ILE A 39 -8.05 13.14 -30.60
CA ILE A 39 -9.51 12.95 -30.65
C ILE A 39 -9.86 11.46 -30.73
N PHE A 40 -9.18 10.72 -31.62
CA PHE A 40 -9.37 9.27 -31.70
C PHE A 40 -9.16 8.58 -30.38
N ILE A 41 -8.03 8.84 -29.68
CA ILE A 41 -7.75 8.29 -28.37
C ILE A 41 -8.80 8.72 -27.34
N ALA A 42 -9.23 9.97 -27.33
CA ALA A 42 -10.23 10.48 -26.38
C ALA A 42 -11.60 9.83 -26.56
N ILE A 43 -12.00 9.49 -27.80
CA ILE A 43 -13.28 8.83 -28.09
C ILE A 43 -13.25 7.35 -27.70
N PHE A 44 -12.18 6.65 -28.06
CA PHE A 44 -12.06 5.20 -27.86
C PHE A 44 -11.55 4.80 -26.45
N SER A 45 -11.15 5.76 -25.62
CA SER A 45 -10.77 5.49 -24.23
C SER A 45 -11.98 5.06 -23.40
N LYS A 46 -11.80 4.02 -22.58
CA LYS A 46 -12.84 3.49 -21.68
C LYS A 46 -13.24 4.51 -20.64
N LYS A 47 -14.52 4.52 -20.31
CA LYS A 47 -15.04 5.33 -19.20
C LYS A 47 -14.75 4.59 -17.89
N GLU A 48 -14.25 5.30 -16.93
CA GLU A 48 -14.05 4.79 -15.56
C GLU A 48 -14.84 5.66 -14.58
N TYR A 49 -15.48 5.00 -13.63
CA TYR A 49 -16.17 5.61 -12.51
C TYR A 49 -15.39 5.29 -11.24
N THR A 50 -15.13 6.28 -10.42
CA THR A 50 -14.39 6.11 -9.17
C THR A 50 -15.34 6.35 -8.00
N ALA A 51 -15.63 5.30 -7.25
CA ALA A 51 -16.28 5.42 -5.95
C ALA A 51 -15.24 5.82 -4.91
N THR A 52 -15.65 6.66 -3.97
CA THR A 52 -14.80 7.17 -2.87
C THR A 52 -15.48 6.94 -1.53
N SER A 53 -14.69 6.84 -0.49
CA SER A 53 -15.12 6.82 0.90
C SER A 53 -14.00 7.35 1.76
N MET A 54 -14.32 8.19 2.74
CA MET A 54 -13.40 8.75 3.71
C MET A 54 -13.73 8.24 5.11
N VAL A 55 -12.71 7.79 5.83
CA VAL A 55 -12.86 7.36 7.23
C VAL A 55 -11.85 8.09 8.11
N LEU A 56 -12.22 8.27 9.37
CA LEU A 56 -11.30 8.72 10.39
C LEU A 56 -10.46 7.53 10.85
N ALA A 57 -9.12 7.66 10.82
CA ALA A 57 -8.24 6.71 11.46
C ALA A 57 -8.33 6.91 12.97
N GLN A 58 -8.87 5.93 13.68
CA GLN A 58 -8.87 5.96 15.13
C GLN A 58 -7.44 5.72 15.64
N GLU A 59 -6.71 6.78 15.95
CA GLU A 59 -5.55 6.68 16.80
C GLU A 59 -6.05 6.47 18.23
N SER A 60 -5.74 5.35 18.85
CA SER A 60 -5.83 5.29 20.30
C SER A 60 -4.76 6.24 20.84
N ASN A 61 -5.17 7.43 21.22
CA ASN A 61 -4.38 8.26 22.11
C ASN A 61 -4.19 7.47 23.40
N SER A 62 -3.18 6.62 23.41
CA SER A 62 -2.55 6.27 24.67
C SER A 62 -1.88 7.55 25.18
N SER A 63 -2.70 8.45 25.75
CA SER A 63 -2.20 9.44 26.70
C SER A 63 -1.53 8.64 27.79
N SER A 64 -0.27 8.31 27.55
CA SER A 64 0.63 7.73 28.52
C SER A 64 0.54 8.61 29.74
N GLY A 65 -0.02 8.05 30.81
CA GLY A 65 0.19 8.57 32.14
C GLY A 65 1.69 8.64 32.36
N SER A 66 2.26 9.80 32.07
CA SER A 66 3.70 10.10 32.01
C SER A 66 4.39 10.06 33.39
N GLY A 67 3.76 9.50 34.39
CA GLY A 67 4.31 9.41 35.75
C GLY A 67 4.98 8.08 36.11
N LEU A 68 4.54 6.96 35.55
CA LEU A 68 5.06 5.63 35.95
C LEU A 68 6.10 5.03 35.01
N SER A 69 6.12 5.43 33.74
CA SER A 69 7.10 4.92 32.78
C SER A 69 8.54 5.35 33.07
N GLY A 70 8.70 6.51 33.73
CA GLY A 70 10.02 6.99 34.18
C GLY A 70 10.64 6.19 35.32
N LEU A 71 9.84 5.62 36.20
CA LEU A 71 10.34 4.82 37.33
C LEU A 71 10.64 3.36 36.94
N ALA A 72 9.90 2.82 35.95
CA ALA A 72 10.13 1.48 35.42
C ALA A 72 11.42 1.40 34.59
N SER A 73 11.77 2.47 33.87
CA SER A 73 13.05 2.54 33.12
C SER A 73 14.28 2.61 34.03
N LEU A 74 14.16 3.20 35.20
CA LEU A 74 15.22 3.25 36.21
C LEU A 74 15.49 1.90 36.90
N ALA A 75 14.48 1.03 36.90
CA ALA A 75 14.62 -0.34 37.46
C ALA A 75 15.15 -1.34 36.41
N GLY A 76 15.51 -0.92 35.21
CA GLY A 76 15.99 -1.80 34.12
C GLY A 76 14.92 -2.77 33.61
N ILE A 77 13.71 -2.70 34.14
CA ILE A 77 12.56 -3.41 33.66
C ILE A 77 11.97 -2.50 32.58
N SER A 78 12.40 -2.71 31.37
CA SER A 78 11.66 -2.29 30.18
C SER A 78 10.33 -3.06 30.22
N LEU A 79 9.42 -2.60 31.06
CA LEU A 79 8.00 -2.84 30.90
C LEU A 79 7.68 -2.16 29.58
N GLY A 80 7.98 -2.88 28.50
CA GLY A 80 7.63 -2.48 27.16
C GLY A 80 6.20 -2.03 27.26
N GLY A 81 6.02 -0.73 27.29
CA GLY A 81 4.73 -0.14 27.07
C GLY A 81 4.26 -0.67 25.74
N ALA A 82 3.72 -1.87 25.79
CA ALA A 82 2.83 -2.39 24.79
C ALA A 82 1.55 -1.54 24.89
N SER A 83 1.70 -0.22 24.70
CA SER A 83 0.67 0.57 24.08
C SER A 83 0.30 -0.26 22.87
N GLY A 84 -0.90 -0.83 22.87
CA GLY A 84 -1.38 -1.68 21.80
C GLY A 84 -1.08 -0.96 20.51
N GLU A 85 0.03 -1.36 19.88
CA GLU A 85 0.55 -0.71 18.69
C GLU A 85 -0.50 -0.95 17.63
N LEU A 86 -1.36 0.05 17.49
CA LEU A 86 -2.35 0.10 16.44
C LEU A 86 -1.60 -0.19 15.15
N ILE A 87 -2.13 -1.10 14.36
CA ILE A 87 -1.60 -1.33 13.02
C ILE A 87 -1.64 0.03 12.36
N SER A 88 -0.45 0.62 12.14
CA SER A 88 -0.33 1.94 11.54
C SER A 88 -1.14 1.99 10.26
N PRO A 89 -1.94 3.04 10.01
CA PRO A 89 -2.67 3.22 8.74
C PRO A 89 -1.79 3.05 7.50
N LYS A 90 -0.48 3.31 7.61
CA LYS A 90 0.50 3.05 6.55
C LYS A 90 0.55 1.58 6.09
N LEU A 91 0.26 0.65 6.99
CA LEU A 91 0.24 -0.79 6.67
C LEU A 91 -1.04 -1.24 5.95
N TYR A 92 -2.09 -0.42 5.93
CA TYR A 92 -3.36 -0.78 5.29
C TYR A 92 -3.19 -1.07 3.80
N LYS A 93 -2.35 -0.28 3.12
CA LYS A 93 -2.01 -0.54 1.71
C LYS A 93 -1.31 -1.89 1.54
N SER A 94 -0.38 -2.24 2.41
CA SER A 94 0.32 -3.53 2.37
C SER A 94 -0.63 -4.70 2.64
N ILE A 95 -1.57 -4.55 3.58
CA ILE A 95 -2.61 -5.54 3.86
C ILE A 95 -3.52 -5.70 2.63
N ALA A 96 -3.95 -4.59 2.03
CA ALA A 96 -4.83 -4.60 0.86
C ALA A 96 -4.19 -5.17 -0.42
N THR A 97 -2.86 -5.20 -0.49
CA THR A 97 -2.11 -5.82 -1.59
C THR A 97 -1.62 -7.24 -1.27
N SER A 98 -1.95 -7.76 -0.09
CA SER A 98 -1.57 -9.12 0.30
C SER A 98 -2.36 -10.18 -0.47
N ILE A 99 -1.73 -11.33 -0.75
CA ILE A 99 -2.37 -12.44 -1.48
C ILE A 99 -3.67 -12.89 -0.81
N PRO A 100 -3.76 -13.07 0.53
CA PRO A 100 -5.00 -13.47 1.18
C PRO A 100 -6.14 -12.46 0.98
N PHE A 101 -5.84 -11.17 1.04
CA PHE A 101 -6.81 -10.11 0.81
C PHE A 101 -7.31 -10.11 -0.64
N LEU A 102 -6.37 -10.10 -1.60
CA LEU A 102 -6.69 -10.05 -3.03
C LEU A 102 -7.49 -11.29 -3.46
N ARG A 103 -7.19 -12.48 -2.91
CA ARG A 103 -7.94 -13.69 -3.19
C ARG A 103 -9.39 -13.62 -2.70
N LYS A 104 -9.63 -13.07 -1.50
CA LYS A 104 -10.98 -12.80 -1.03
C LYS A 104 -11.71 -11.83 -1.95
N MET A 105 -11.02 -10.78 -2.41
CA MET A 105 -11.63 -9.75 -3.24
C MET A 105 -12.02 -10.22 -4.65
N ILE A 106 -11.28 -11.13 -5.27
CA ILE A 106 -11.65 -11.65 -6.60
C ILE A 106 -12.90 -12.54 -6.58
N GLU A 107 -13.25 -13.10 -5.43
CA GLU A 107 -14.43 -13.94 -5.24
C GLU A 107 -15.67 -13.17 -4.76
N VAL A 108 -15.52 -11.86 -4.47
CA VAL A 108 -16.63 -11.02 -4.00
C VAL A 108 -17.75 -10.96 -5.05
N PRO A 109 -18.99 -11.28 -4.67
CA PRO A 109 -20.13 -11.08 -5.55
C PRO A 109 -20.48 -9.59 -5.66
N ILE A 110 -20.60 -9.13 -6.89
CA ILE A 110 -20.94 -7.74 -7.24
C ILE A 110 -22.10 -7.71 -8.21
N GLN A 111 -22.94 -6.71 -8.12
CA GLN A 111 -23.96 -6.40 -9.10
C GLN A 111 -23.45 -5.33 -10.06
N THR A 112 -23.93 -5.33 -11.28
CA THR A 112 -23.63 -4.32 -12.28
C THR A 112 -24.89 -3.56 -12.64
N SER A 113 -24.74 -2.35 -13.17
CA SER A 113 -25.88 -1.56 -13.68
C SER A 113 -26.63 -2.27 -14.82
N GLN A 114 -26.01 -3.26 -15.47
CA GLN A 114 -26.59 -4.00 -16.60
C GLN A 114 -27.22 -5.35 -16.20
N SER A 115 -26.95 -5.86 -15.00
CA SER A 115 -27.45 -7.17 -14.55
C SER A 115 -27.71 -7.17 -13.04
N SER A 116 -28.93 -7.54 -12.67
CA SER A 116 -29.30 -7.72 -11.26
C SER A 116 -28.73 -9.00 -10.64
N ASN A 117 -28.28 -9.95 -11.46
CA ASN A 117 -27.66 -11.18 -10.96
C ASN A 117 -26.24 -10.87 -10.49
N PRO A 118 -25.87 -11.21 -9.25
CA PRO A 118 -24.53 -11.03 -8.75
C PRO A 118 -23.56 -11.92 -9.51
N ILE A 119 -22.42 -11.34 -9.91
CA ILE A 119 -21.30 -12.04 -10.55
C ILE A 119 -20.05 -11.79 -9.72
N THR A 120 -19.08 -12.70 -9.75
CA THR A 120 -17.82 -12.49 -9.06
C THR A 120 -16.97 -11.42 -9.78
N TYR A 121 -16.06 -10.76 -9.05
CA TYR A 121 -15.12 -9.83 -9.68
C TYR A 121 -14.31 -10.52 -10.80
N LYS A 122 -13.94 -11.79 -10.63
CA LYS A 122 -13.26 -12.59 -11.66
C LYS A 122 -14.12 -12.70 -12.93
N GLU A 123 -15.39 -13.01 -12.78
CA GLU A 123 -16.33 -13.10 -13.91
C GLU A 123 -16.57 -11.73 -14.55
N TYR A 124 -16.64 -10.67 -13.74
CA TYR A 124 -16.75 -9.30 -14.22
C TYR A 124 -15.57 -8.94 -15.12
N CYS A 125 -14.33 -9.20 -14.70
CA CYS A 125 -13.14 -8.95 -15.51
C CYS A 125 -13.18 -9.73 -16.83
N ASN A 126 -13.57 -11.00 -16.81
CA ASN A 126 -13.63 -11.84 -18.00
C ASN A 126 -14.74 -11.42 -18.97
N LYS A 127 -15.88 -10.95 -18.46
CA LYS A 127 -17.06 -10.63 -19.28
C LYS A 127 -17.07 -9.18 -19.78
N TYR A 128 -16.66 -8.23 -18.94
CA TYR A 128 -16.82 -6.80 -19.20
C TYR A 128 -15.50 -6.07 -19.47
N GLN A 129 -14.35 -6.55 -18.97
CA GLN A 129 -13.04 -6.00 -19.33
C GLN A 129 -12.57 -6.53 -20.69
N LYS A 130 -13.37 -6.31 -21.74
CA LYS A 130 -12.94 -6.63 -23.10
C LYS A 130 -11.75 -5.74 -23.47
N THR A 131 -10.73 -6.34 -24.08
CA THR A 131 -9.62 -5.63 -24.70
C THR A 131 -10.13 -4.61 -25.70
N ASN A 132 -9.96 -3.32 -25.43
CA ASN A 132 -10.28 -2.28 -26.39
C ASN A 132 -9.25 -2.25 -27.52
N ALA A 133 -9.66 -1.76 -28.69
CA ALA A 133 -8.75 -1.53 -29.81
C ALA A 133 -7.51 -0.68 -29.40
N LEU A 134 -7.68 0.24 -28.43
CA LEU A 134 -6.57 1.01 -27.86
C LEU A 134 -5.60 0.19 -27.00
N ASP A 135 -6.08 -0.83 -26.29
CA ASP A 135 -5.20 -1.73 -25.51
C ASP A 135 -4.36 -2.60 -26.45
N VAL A 136 -4.95 -2.97 -27.60
CA VAL A 136 -4.23 -3.65 -28.68
C VAL A 136 -3.19 -2.69 -29.29
N VAL A 137 -3.56 -1.46 -29.60
CA VAL A 137 -2.63 -0.45 -30.14
C VAL A 137 -1.51 -0.14 -29.13
N LYS A 138 -1.82 0.03 -27.83
CA LYS A 138 -0.79 0.21 -26.78
C LYS A 138 0.17 -0.98 -26.70
N LYS A 139 -0.36 -2.21 -26.79
CA LYS A 139 0.45 -3.42 -26.77
C LYS A 139 1.41 -3.48 -27.97
N TYR A 140 0.97 -3.05 -29.15
CA TYR A 140 1.77 -3.09 -30.38
C TYR A 140 2.59 -1.82 -30.65
N THR A 141 2.35 -0.69 -29.98
CA THR A 141 3.15 0.54 -30.17
C THR A 141 4.15 0.76 -29.04
N ILE A 142 3.69 0.78 -27.79
CA ILE A 142 4.53 1.04 -26.61
C ILE A 142 5.09 -0.26 -26.05
N GLY A 143 4.37 -1.38 -26.20
CA GLY A 143 4.76 -2.70 -25.76
C GLY A 143 5.59 -3.51 -26.77
N LEU A 144 5.88 -2.96 -27.95
CA LEU A 144 6.66 -3.64 -29.02
C LEU A 144 7.98 -4.27 -28.51
N PRO A 145 8.81 -3.59 -27.70
CA PRO A 145 10.00 -4.22 -27.15
C PRO A 145 9.68 -5.43 -26.27
N GLY A 146 8.63 -5.35 -25.46
CA GLY A 146 8.18 -6.44 -24.58
C GLY A 146 7.51 -7.60 -25.32
N VAL A 147 6.77 -7.31 -26.40
CA VAL A 147 6.14 -8.33 -27.26
C VAL A 147 7.18 -9.09 -28.06
N ILE A 148 8.22 -8.40 -28.57
CA ILE A 148 9.33 -9.02 -29.30
C ILE A 148 10.13 -9.91 -28.35
N VAL A 149 10.48 -9.42 -27.16
CA VAL A 149 11.18 -10.21 -26.13
C VAL A 149 10.31 -11.40 -25.67
N GLY A 150 9.00 -11.22 -25.53
CA GLY A 150 8.05 -12.27 -25.17
C GLY A 150 7.84 -13.34 -26.26
N ALA A 151 7.98 -12.96 -27.54
CA ALA A 151 7.90 -13.91 -28.67
C ALA A 151 9.17 -14.78 -28.82
N PHE A 152 10.31 -14.27 -28.33
CA PHE A 152 11.57 -15.03 -28.27
C PHE A 152 11.77 -15.78 -26.95
N SER A 153 10.97 -15.47 -25.92
CA SER A 153 10.91 -16.27 -24.69
C SER A 153 10.00 -17.46 -24.97
N SER A 154 10.58 -18.61 -25.20
CA SER A 154 9.85 -19.88 -25.26
C SER A 154 8.89 -19.95 -24.10
N GLU A 155 7.62 -20.28 -24.35
CA GLU A 155 6.69 -20.71 -23.31
C GLU A 155 7.34 -21.93 -22.62
N GLU A 156 8.10 -21.70 -21.56
CA GLU A 156 8.36 -22.75 -20.60
C GLU A 156 6.99 -23.15 -20.06
N LYS A 157 6.46 -24.23 -20.61
CA LYS A 157 5.44 -25.00 -19.92
C LYS A 157 6.03 -25.33 -18.56
N GLU A 158 5.70 -24.52 -17.56
CA GLU A 158 5.95 -24.88 -16.17
C GLU A 158 5.26 -26.20 -15.87
N THR A 159 5.94 -27.31 -16.16
CA THR A 159 5.70 -28.60 -15.52
C THR A 159 6.07 -28.43 -14.06
N VAL A 160 5.22 -27.77 -13.33
CA VAL A 160 5.35 -27.65 -11.88
C VAL A 160 4.96 -29.02 -11.32
N THR A 161 5.98 -29.83 -11.07
CA THR A 161 5.90 -31.00 -10.22
C THR A 161 5.07 -30.66 -8.98
N SER A 162 3.94 -31.33 -8.85
CA SER A 162 3.08 -31.27 -7.68
C SER A 162 3.84 -31.82 -6.48
N ALA A 163 4.61 -30.99 -5.81
CA ALA A 163 5.07 -31.32 -4.48
C ALA A 163 3.87 -31.21 -3.56
N ASN A 164 3.22 -32.35 -3.29
CA ASN A 164 2.31 -32.52 -2.18
C ASN A 164 3.10 -32.36 -0.89
N MET A 165 3.30 -31.13 -0.46
CA MET A 165 3.75 -30.84 0.90
C MET A 165 2.53 -30.87 1.83
N SER A 166 2.11 -32.11 2.18
CA SER A 166 1.27 -32.38 3.34
C SER A 166 2.18 -32.27 4.55
N GLY A 167 2.26 -31.09 5.15
CA GLY A 167 3.03 -30.83 6.36
C GLY A 167 2.54 -29.54 6.98
N ASP A 168 1.97 -29.68 8.12
CA ASP A 168 1.45 -28.67 9.03
C ASP A 168 2.44 -27.49 9.15
N SER A 169 1.95 -26.26 8.95
CA SER A 169 2.52 -24.96 9.34
C SER A 169 3.20 -24.03 8.33
N LEU A 170 3.33 -24.33 7.04
CA LEU A 170 3.73 -23.34 6.06
C LEU A 170 2.64 -23.14 5.01
N GLN A 171 1.80 -22.11 5.18
CA GLN A 171 0.83 -21.70 4.16
C GLN A 171 1.58 -21.06 2.98
N VAL A 172 2.14 -21.89 2.09
CA VAL A 172 2.72 -21.43 0.84
C VAL A 172 1.58 -21.24 -0.17
N TYR A 173 1.27 -19.99 -0.49
CA TYR A 173 0.25 -19.67 -1.48
C TYR A 173 0.81 -19.86 -2.90
N ARG A 174 0.21 -20.76 -3.66
CA ARG A 174 0.47 -20.87 -5.09
C ARG A 174 -0.42 -19.87 -5.84
N VAL A 175 0.19 -18.94 -6.59
CA VAL A 175 -0.51 -17.96 -7.42
C VAL A 175 -0.38 -18.38 -8.88
N THR A 176 -1.50 -18.51 -9.59
CA THR A 176 -1.51 -18.82 -11.02
C THR A 176 -1.22 -17.56 -11.84
N LYS A 177 -0.83 -17.72 -13.11
CA LYS A 177 -0.59 -16.58 -14.02
C LYS A 177 -1.85 -15.73 -14.21
N GLU A 178 -3.02 -16.39 -14.25
CA GLU A 178 -4.32 -15.74 -14.33
C GLU A 178 -4.63 -14.91 -13.07
N GLU A 179 -4.47 -15.51 -11.87
CA GLU A 179 -4.65 -14.79 -10.61
C GLU A 179 -3.70 -13.60 -10.48
N LYS A 180 -2.45 -13.74 -10.92
CA LYS A 180 -1.49 -12.62 -10.91
C LYS A 180 -1.96 -11.43 -11.73
N GLY A 181 -2.58 -11.67 -12.90
CA GLY A 181 -3.20 -10.64 -13.73
C GLY A 181 -4.35 -9.94 -13.01
N LEU A 182 -5.25 -10.72 -12.39
CA LEU A 182 -6.38 -10.20 -11.62
C LEU A 182 -5.91 -9.40 -10.39
N PHE A 183 -4.90 -9.87 -9.68
CA PHE A 183 -4.32 -9.17 -8.51
C PHE A 183 -3.70 -7.84 -8.91
N SER A 184 -2.98 -7.79 -10.03
CA SER A 184 -2.41 -6.55 -10.55
C SER A 184 -3.49 -5.54 -10.93
N SER A 185 -4.56 -6.01 -11.60
CA SER A 185 -5.72 -5.19 -11.96
C SER A 185 -6.41 -4.63 -10.71
N LEU A 186 -6.73 -5.50 -9.74
CA LEU A 186 -7.38 -5.13 -8.50
C LEU A 186 -6.55 -4.10 -7.70
N SER A 187 -5.25 -4.34 -7.56
CA SER A 187 -4.34 -3.43 -6.84
C SER A 187 -4.21 -2.07 -7.51
N SER A 188 -4.35 -1.98 -8.84
CA SER A 188 -4.34 -0.71 -9.56
C SER A 188 -5.65 0.06 -9.45
N GLN A 189 -6.77 -0.64 -9.29
CA GLN A 189 -8.12 -0.08 -9.19
C GLN A 189 -8.48 0.34 -7.77
N PHE A 190 -7.98 -0.38 -6.75
CA PHE A 190 -8.18 -0.05 -5.35
C PHE A 190 -7.02 0.79 -4.82
N GLN A 191 -7.30 2.00 -4.40
CA GLN A 191 -6.30 2.92 -3.86
C GLN A 191 -6.66 3.34 -2.44
N ILE A 192 -5.63 3.39 -1.60
CA ILE A 192 -5.72 3.84 -0.21
C ILE A 192 -4.73 4.99 -0.06
N ASN A 193 -5.24 6.13 0.33
CA ASN A 193 -4.45 7.33 0.60
C ASN A 193 -4.62 7.74 2.07
N VAL A 194 -3.52 7.79 2.80
CA VAL A 194 -3.50 8.14 4.23
C VAL A 194 -3.05 9.59 4.36
N ASN A 195 -3.93 10.43 4.90
CA ASN A 195 -3.61 11.80 5.26
C ASN A 195 -3.24 11.87 6.74
N GLU A 196 -1.95 11.92 7.03
CA GLU A 196 -1.43 11.96 8.40
C GLU A 196 -1.74 13.28 9.11
N LYS A 197 -2.03 14.37 8.38
CA LYS A 197 -2.32 15.68 8.99
C LYS A 197 -3.72 15.73 9.57
N ASP A 198 -4.67 15.13 8.86
CA ASP A 198 -6.08 15.16 9.22
C ASP A 198 -6.55 13.86 9.87
N ASN A 199 -5.64 12.88 10.05
CA ASN A 199 -5.92 11.53 10.51
C ASN A 199 -7.05 10.84 9.72
N THR A 200 -7.14 11.13 8.42
CA THR A 200 -8.14 10.54 7.53
C THR A 200 -7.52 9.54 6.56
N ILE A 201 -8.34 8.60 6.14
CA ILE A 201 -7.98 7.61 5.13
C ILE A 201 -9.02 7.67 4.03
N ASP A 202 -8.53 7.97 2.82
CA ASP A 202 -9.35 7.98 1.62
C ASP A 202 -9.22 6.64 0.91
N PHE A 203 -10.35 6.01 0.70
CA PHE A 203 -10.47 4.80 -0.10
C PHE A 203 -11.10 5.15 -1.43
N SER A 204 -10.57 4.59 -2.50
CA SER A 204 -11.17 4.73 -3.83
C SER A 204 -11.07 3.45 -4.64
N PHE A 205 -12.10 3.18 -5.43
CA PHE A 205 -12.14 2.05 -6.34
C PHE A 205 -12.67 2.48 -7.70
N SER A 206 -11.94 2.15 -8.77
CA SER A 206 -12.26 2.58 -10.13
C SER A 206 -12.63 1.40 -11.02
N LEU A 207 -13.85 1.42 -11.58
CA LEU A 207 -14.34 0.42 -12.54
C LEU A 207 -15.09 1.10 -13.71
N GLU A 208 -15.36 0.33 -14.76
CA GLU A 208 -16.17 0.80 -15.90
C GLU A 208 -17.67 0.94 -15.53
N ASP A 209 -18.14 0.22 -14.51
CA ASP A 209 -19.52 0.25 -14.01
C ASP A 209 -19.58 0.99 -12.65
N PRO A 210 -20.43 2.03 -12.49
CA PRO A 210 -20.50 2.81 -11.25
C PRO A 210 -21.04 2.02 -10.06
N VAL A 211 -21.98 1.10 -10.28
CA VAL A 211 -22.56 0.27 -9.21
C VAL A 211 -21.53 -0.74 -8.73
N ALA A 212 -20.85 -1.41 -9.67
CA ALA A 212 -19.79 -2.35 -9.35
C ALA A 212 -18.62 -1.66 -8.62
N ALA A 213 -18.25 -0.42 -9.00
CA ALA A 213 -17.20 0.34 -8.33
C ALA A 213 -17.54 0.61 -6.86
N ALA A 214 -18.77 1.06 -6.58
CA ALA A 214 -19.23 1.33 -5.23
C ALA A 214 -19.30 0.06 -4.37
N GLN A 215 -19.82 -1.04 -4.92
CA GLN A 215 -19.90 -2.33 -4.22
C GLN A 215 -18.52 -2.90 -3.92
N MET A 216 -17.59 -2.86 -4.89
CA MET A 216 -16.22 -3.29 -4.70
C MET A 216 -15.50 -2.45 -3.63
N LEU A 217 -15.71 -1.13 -3.62
CA LEU A 217 -15.16 -0.27 -2.58
C LEU A 217 -15.71 -0.64 -1.20
N TYR A 218 -17.03 -0.82 -1.09
CA TYR A 218 -17.66 -1.22 0.17
C TYR A 218 -17.11 -2.55 0.69
N GLN A 219 -17.01 -3.55 -0.16
CA GLN A 219 -16.50 -4.87 0.21
C GLN A 219 -15.00 -4.82 0.53
N ALA A 220 -14.20 -4.04 -0.21
CA ALA A 220 -12.79 -3.87 0.06
C ALA A 220 -12.56 -3.22 1.43
N LYS A 221 -13.32 -2.17 1.75
CA LYS A 221 -13.26 -1.49 3.05
C LYS A 221 -13.66 -2.46 4.18
N LYS A 222 -14.76 -3.19 4.02
CA LYS A 222 -15.25 -4.18 4.99
C LYS A 222 -14.22 -5.30 5.21
N THR A 223 -13.70 -5.91 4.14
CA THR A 223 -12.70 -6.98 4.21
C THR A 223 -11.40 -6.49 4.85
N LEU A 224 -10.98 -5.27 4.55
CA LEU A 224 -9.80 -4.66 5.18
C LEU A 224 -10.02 -4.47 6.68
N GLN A 225 -11.17 -3.94 7.09
CA GLN A 225 -11.53 -3.78 8.49
C GLN A 225 -11.54 -5.12 9.23
N GLU A 226 -12.20 -6.13 8.69
CA GLU A 226 -12.21 -7.49 9.26
C GLU A 226 -10.80 -8.08 9.39
N THR A 227 -9.95 -7.87 8.39
CA THR A 227 -8.56 -8.35 8.41
C THR A 227 -7.75 -7.65 9.50
N ILE A 228 -7.89 -6.33 9.65
CA ILE A 228 -7.24 -5.55 10.70
C ILE A 228 -7.69 -5.99 12.08
N ILE A 229 -9.01 -6.19 12.27
CA ILE A 229 -9.58 -6.71 13.52
C ILE A 229 -8.99 -8.09 13.84
N ALA A 230 -8.94 -8.99 12.85
CA ALA A 230 -8.39 -10.34 13.06
C ALA A 230 -6.91 -10.30 13.50
N PHE A 231 -6.08 -9.46 12.88
CA PHE A 231 -4.68 -9.29 13.28
C PHE A 231 -4.54 -8.75 14.71
N LYS A 232 -5.34 -7.73 15.07
CA LYS A 232 -5.33 -7.17 16.42
C LYS A 232 -5.75 -8.19 17.46
N THR A 233 -6.87 -8.88 17.20
CA THR A 233 -7.39 -9.90 18.11
C THR A 233 -6.38 -11.04 18.28
N GLN A 234 -5.72 -11.48 17.22
CA GLN A 234 -4.70 -12.53 17.30
C GLN A 234 -3.50 -12.08 18.15
N LYS A 235 -3.00 -10.85 17.94
CA LYS A 235 -1.91 -10.28 18.74
C LYS A 235 -2.31 -10.16 20.22
N ALA A 236 -3.51 -9.61 20.49
CA ALA A 236 -4.03 -9.46 21.86
C ALA A 236 -4.19 -10.82 22.57
N LYS A 237 -4.68 -11.85 21.87
CA LYS A 237 -4.75 -13.22 22.40
C LYS A 237 -3.38 -13.79 22.73
N SER A 238 -2.40 -13.66 21.83
CA SER A 238 -1.05 -14.16 22.10
C SER A 238 -0.39 -13.46 23.29
N GLN A 239 -0.64 -12.17 23.48
CA GLN A 239 -0.19 -11.44 24.67
C GLN A 239 -0.90 -11.90 25.94
N LEU A 240 -2.21 -12.14 25.87
CA LEU A 240 -2.99 -12.67 26.99
C LEU A 240 -2.45 -14.03 27.44
N ASP A 241 -2.27 -14.96 26.50
CA ASP A 241 -1.72 -16.31 26.78
C ASP A 241 -0.32 -16.24 27.42
N PHE A 242 0.50 -15.27 26.97
CA PHE A 242 1.82 -15.07 27.56
C PHE A 242 1.73 -14.57 29.01
N ILE A 243 0.93 -13.53 29.27
CA ILE A 243 0.76 -12.96 30.62
C ILE A 243 0.10 -13.99 31.57
N GLU A 244 -0.86 -14.76 31.05
CA GLU A 244 -1.52 -15.82 31.86
C GLU A 244 -0.52 -16.86 32.33
N LYS A 245 0.37 -17.36 31.49
CA LYS A 245 1.46 -18.27 31.85
C LYS A 245 2.42 -17.66 32.90
N GLN A 246 2.80 -16.39 32.71
CA GLN A 246 3.66 -15.71 33.67
C GLN A 246 2.97 -15.52 35.04
N TYR A 247 1.68 -15.20 35.01
CA TYR A 247 0.88 -15.08 36.23
C TYR A 247 0.79 -16.42 36.97
N GLU A 248 0.52 -17.54 36.33
CA GLU A 248 0.48 -18.87 36.93
C GLU A 248 1.84 -19.26 37.53
N GLU A 249 2.95 -18.92 36.88
CA GLU A 249 4.28 -19.16 37.39
C GLU A 249 4.57 -18.31 38.63
N ALA A 250 4.21 -17.03 38.58
CA ALA A 250 4.36 -16.14 39.73
C ALA A 250 3.49 -16.54 40.91
N GLU A 251 2.27 -17.02 40.70
CA GLU A 251 1.38 -17.54 41.72
C GLU A 251 1.99 -18.76 42.42
N ARG A 252 2.55 -19.71 41.66
CA ARG A 252 3.24 -20.87 42.21
C ARG A 252 4.44 -20.46 43.08
N ASN A 253 5.28 -19.55 42.57
CA ASN A 253 6.43 -19.04 43.27
C ASN A 253 6.04 -18.29 44.58
N PHE A 254 5.01 -17.45 44.49
CA PHE A 254 4.45 -16.75 45.65
C PHE A 254 4.00 -17.74 46.73
N LYS A 255 3.20 -18.75 46.36
CA LYS A 255 2.73 -19.81 47.31
C LYS A 255 3.91 -20.57 47.92
N GLU A 256 4.93 -20.90 47.14
CA GLU A 256 6.14 -21.57 47.65
C GLU A 256 6.89 -20.70 48.67
N LYS A 257 7.11 -19.41 48.37
CA LYS A 257 7.80 -18.50 49.32
C LYS A 257 6.99 -18.26 50.59
N GLN A 258 5.65 -18.17 50.43
CA GLN A 258 4.74 -18.05 51.56
C GLN A 258 4.85 -19.24 52.50
N LEU A 259 4.81 -20.47 51.95
CA LEU A 259 4.96 -21.70 52.74
C LEU A 259 6.34 -21.82 53.44
N LYS A 260 7.43 -21.45 52.73
CA LYS A 260 8.78 -21.45 53.30
C LYS A 260 8.91 -20.47 54.46
N LEU A 261 8.35 -19.28 54.32
CA LEU A 261 8.36 -18.30 55.42
C LEU A 261 7.55 -18.79 56.62
N ALA A 262 6.33 -19.32 56.39
CA ALA A 262 5.47 -19.83 57.45
C ALA A 262 6.13 -21.01 58.20
N ALA A 263 6.68 -22.00 57.49
CA ALA A 263 7.37 -23.13 58.05
C ALA A 263 8.60 -22.72 58.91
N PHE A 264 9.35 -21.71 58.42
CA PHE A 264 10.48 -21.16 59.15
C PHE A 264 10.03 -20.49 60.46
N GLN A 265 8.98 -19.68 60.40
CA GLN A 265 8.42 -19.01 61.58
C GLN A 265 7.88 -19.97 62.61
N ASP A 266 7.20 -21.05 62.18
CA ASP A 266 6.69 -22.10 63.09
C ASP A 266 7.82 -22.89 63.77
N SER A 267 8.87 -23.21 63.01
CA SER A 267 10.02 -24.00 63.55
C SER A 267 10.94 -23.22 64.52
N ASN A 268 10.90 -21.87 64.41
CA ASN A 268 11.82 -20.99 65.14
C ASN A 268 11.11 -20.04 66.11
N ARG A 269 9.95 -20.45 66.65
CA ARG A 269 9.22 -19.68 67.69
C ARG A 269 10.07 -19.52 68.95
N GLY A 270 10.42 -18.25 69.24
CA GLY A 270 11.17 -17.91 70.45
C GLY A 270 12.69 -17.86 70.33
N LEU A 271 13.29 -18.10 69.19
CA LEU A 271 14.72 -17.89 68.95
C LEU A 271 15.04 -16.40 68.65
N ILE A 272 15.81 -15.77 69.57
CA ILE A 272 16.20 -14.34 69.51
C ILE A 272 17.69 -14.20 69.17
N THR A 273 18.25 -15.10 68.36
CA THR A 273 19.65 -15.02 67.94
C THR A 273 19.82 -14.42 66.60
N ALA A 274 20.97 -13.83 66.28
CA ALA A 274 21.20 -13.07 65.07
C ALA A 274 21.02 -13.88 63.79
N VAL A 275 21.42 -15.13 63.75
CA VAL A 275 21.35 -16.00 62.56
C VAL A 275 19.92 -16.32 62.14
N PRO A 276 19.01 -16.80 63.02
CA PRO A 276 17.61 -16.98 62.72
C PRO A 276 16.92 -15.65 62.21
N MET A 277 17.23 -14.53 62.92
CA MET A 277 16.64 -13.22 62.50
C MET A 277 17.08 -12.81 61.12
N THR A 278 18.34 -12.97 60.73
CA THR A 278 18.82 -12.69 59.39
C THR A 278 18.12 -13.58 58.36
N ARG A 279 17.96 -14.86 58.64
CA ARG A 279 17.26 -15.80 57.75
C ARG A 279 15.78 -15.48 57.62
N GLN A 280 15.12 -15.09 58.66
CA GLN A 280 13.72 -14.62 58.64
C GLN A 280 13.59 -13.38 57.75
N THR A 281 14.47 -12.38 57.91
CA THR A 281 14.47 -11.17 57.06
C THR A 281 14.67 -11.50 55.59
N GLN A 282 15.57 -12.44 55.28
CA GLN A 282 15.78 -12.91 53.91
C GLN A 282 14.52 -13.56 53.33
N LEU A 283 13.89 -14.50 54.04
CA LEU A 283 12.66 -15.17 53.61
C LEU A 283 11.50 -14.19 53.46
N GLN A 284 11.40 -13.20 54.38
CA GLN A 284 10.42 -12.13 54.29
C GLN A 284 10.62 -11.26 53.02
N SER A 285 11.87 -10.97 52.71
CA SER A 285 12.22 -10.22 51.47
C SER A 285 11.87 -11.01 50.19
N GLU A 286 12.20 -12.33 50.20
CA GLU A 286 11.85 -13.22 49.07
C GLU A 286 10.33 -13.33 48.89
N TYR A 287 9.58 -13.47 50.00
CA TYR A 287 8.11 -13.48 49.98
C TYR A 287 7.55 -12.13 49.44
N SER A 288 8.04 -11.00 49.95
CA SER A 288 7.58 -9.68 49.55
C SER A 288 7.83 -9.42 48.05
N LEU A 289 9.01 -9.84 47.55
CA LEU A 289 9.31 -9.74 46.10
C LEU A 289 8.36 -10.60 45.28
N ALA A 290 8.16 -11.88 45.66
CA ALA A 290 7.26 -12.78 44.95
C ALA A 290 5.80 -12.27 44.99
N ASN A 291 5.34 -11.71 46.11
CA ASN A 291 4.03 -11.12 46.27
C ASN A 291 3.84 -9.89 45.34
N ASN A 292 4.84 -9.03 45.27
CA ASN A 292 4.77 -7.84 44.38
C ASN A 292 4.70 -8.21 42.89
N VAL A 293 5.51 -9.23 42.50
CA VAL A 293 5.46 -9.75 41.11
C VAL A 293 4.09 -10.36 40.80
N TYR A 294 3.56 -11.19 41.71
CA TYR A 294 2.24 -11.80 41.56
C TYR A 294 1.12 -10.74 41.41
N ILE A 295 1.10 -9.71 42.26
CA ILE A 295 0.11 -8.64 42.24
C ILE A 295 0.23 -7.84 40.92
N GLU A 296 1.45 -7.56 40.47
CA GLU A 296 1.66 -6.80 39.25
C GLU A 296 1.20 -7.56 38.00
N LEU A 297 1.52 -8.86 37.91
CA LEU A 297 1.04 -9.72 36.82
C LEU A 297 -0.48 -9.92 36.87
N ALA A 298 -1.10 -9.99 38.05
CA ALA A 298 -2.56 -10.01 38.17
C ALA A 298 -3.21 -8.76 37.57
N LYS A 299 -2.65 -7.58 37.85
CA LYS A 299 -3.12 -6.32 37.26
C LYS A 299 -2.94 -6.28 35.71
N GLN A 300 -1.78 -6.77 35.24
CA GLN A 300 -1.50 -6.83 33.81
C GLN A 300 -2.44 -7.80 33.11
N LEU A 301 -2.75 -8.96 33.72
CA LEU A 301 -3.71 -9.92 33.16
C LEU A 301 -5.11 -9.31 33.03
N GLU A 302 -5.61 -8.64 34.07
CA GLU A 302 -6.91 -7.99 34.01
C GLU A 302 -6.93 -6.84 32.96
N ASN A 303 -5.88 -6.02 32.89
CA ASN A 303 -5.76 -4.99 31.89
C ASN A 303 -5.75 -5.56 30.46
N GLN A 304 -5.07 -6.71 30.24
CA GLN A 304 -5.03 -7.35 28.93
C GLN A 304 -6.37 -7.97 28.55
N LYS A 305 -7.12 -8.52 29.49
CA LYS A 305 -8.51 -8.99 29.27
C LYS A 305 -9.43 -7.85 28.86
N ILE A 306 -9.34 -6.70 29.54
CA ILE A 306 -10.10 -5.50 29.21
C ILE A 306 -9.75 -5.03 27.78
N LYS A 307 -8.46 -4.93 27.44
CA LYS A 307 -8.01 -4.55 26.08
C LYS A 307 -8.53 -5.48 25.02
N LEU A 308 -8.57 -6.78 25.24
CA LEU A 308 -9.12 -7.75 24.29
C LEU A 308 -10.62 -7.49 24.00
N GLN A 309 -11.36 -6.96 24.96
CA GLN A 309 -12.78 -6.63 24.82
C GLN A 309 -13.00 -5.25 24.14
N GLU A 310 -12.10 -4.30 24.40
CA GLU A 310 -12.20 -2.92 23.87
C GLU A 310 -11.71 -2.79 22.43
N ASP A 311 -10.81 -3.66 21.97
CA ASP A 311 -10.10 -3.53 20.69
C ASP A 311 -10.93 -3.97 19.47
N THR A 312 -12.12 -3.42 19.30
CA THR A 312 -12.81 -3.44 18.00
C THR A 312 -12.52 -2.12 17.27
N PRO A 313 -11.53 -2.08 16.34
CA PRO A 313 -11.32 -0.87 15.54
C PRO A 313 -12.50 -0.67 14.62
N ALA A 314 -13.31 0.32 14.90
CA ALA A 314 -14.31 0.79 13.96
C ALA A 314 -13.68 1.86 13.06
N PHE A 315 -13.77 1.69 11.73
CA PHE A 315 -13.64 2.83 10.86
C PHE A 315 -14.84 3.74 11.10
N ILE A 316 -14.60 4.97 11.50
CA ILE A 316 -15.66 5.97 11.61
C ILE A 316 -15.80 6.59 10.23
N ASP A 317 -16.92 6.33 9.57
CA ASP A 317 -17.20 6.89 8.26
C ASP A 317 -17.46 8.39 8.38
N ILE A 318 -16.59 9.20 7.76
CA ILE A 318 -16.82 10.62 7.52
C ILE A 318 -17.66 10.77 6.26
N GLU A 319 -17.25 10.06 5.20
CA GLU A 319 -17.97 9.99 3.94
C GLU A 319 -18.23 8.51 3.61
N PRO A 320 -19.50 8.07 3.64
CA PRO A 320 -19.86 6.71 3.29
C PRO A 320 -19.69 6.47 1.79
N VAL A 321 -19.53 5.19 1.40
CA VAL A 321 -19.45 4.81 0.00
C VAL A 321 -20.69 5.24 -0.75
N SER A 322 -20.50 5.99 -1.83
CA SER A 322 -21.59 6.42 -2.73
C SER A 322 -21.36 5.95 -4.15
N ILE A 323 -22.47 5.75 -4.89
CA ILE A 323 -22.39 5.42 -6.31
C ILE A 323 -22.03 6.67 -7.09
N PRO A 324 -20.91 6.70 -7.84
CA PRO A 324 -20.50 7.87 -8.57
C PRO A 324 -21.45 8.17 -9.74
N LEU A 325 -21.93 9.42 -9.83
CA LEU A 325 -22.80 9.88 -10.90
C LEU A 325 -22.02 10.26 -12.16
N GLU A 326 -20.80 10.79 -11.98
CA GLU A 326 -19.96 11.27 -13.06
C GLU A 326 -18.76 10.34 -13.31
N LYS A 327 -18.33 10.28 -14.57
CA LYS A 327 -17.12 9.55 -14.94
C LYS A 327 -15.88 10.31 -14.44
N SER A 328 -14.95 9.61 -13.84
CA SER A 328 -13.66 10.16 -13.40
C SER A 328 -12.62 10.23 -14.54
N LYS A 329 -12.68 9.27 -15.49
CA LYS A 329 -11.78 9.21 -16.66
C LYS A 329 -12.56 8.78 -17.92
N PRO A 330 -12.04 9.08 -19.14
CA PRO A 330 -10.92 9.95 -19.44
C PRO A 330 -11.30 11.45 -19.40
N LYS A 331 -10.36 12.30 -19.00
CA LYS A 331 -10.48 13.77 -19.14
C LYS A 331 -10.22 14.15 -20.60
N ARG A 332 -11.23 14.00 -21.45
CA ARG A 332 -11.11 14.13 -22.92
C ARG A 332 -10.47 15.44 -23.37
N GLY A 333 -10.85 16.57 -22.77
CA GLY A 333 -10.25 17.86 -23.10
C GLY A 333 -8.75 17.90 -22.84
N MET A 334 -8.28 17.32 -21.75
CA MET A 334 -6.85 17.26 -21.42
C MET A 334 -6.08 16.38 -22.41
N ILE A 335 -6.64 15.24 -22.84
CA ILE A 335 -6.02 14.37 -23.84
C ILE A 335 -5.83 15.14 -25.15
N ILE A 336 -6.85 15.81 -25.64
CA ILE A 336 -6.80 16.61 -26.89
C ILE A 336 -5.77 17.74 -26.76
N ALA A 337 -5.73 18.43 -25.61
CA ALA A 337 -4.76 19.51 -25.38
C ALA A 337 -3.31 19.01 -25.39
N ILE A 338 -3.03 17.87 -24.72
CA ILE A 338 -1.67 17.28 -24.67
C ILE A 338 -1.23 16.85 -26.08
N TRP A 339 -2.10 16.17 -26.84
CA TRP A 339 -1.76 15.73 -28.19
C TRP A 339 -1.60 16.90 -29.14
N GLY A 340 -2.43 17.94 -29.04
CA GLY A 340 -2.29 19.18 -29.83
C GLY A 340 -0.95 19.87 -29.54
N PHE A 341 -0.59 20.01 -28.26
CA PHE A 341 0.71 20.57 -27.85
C PHE A 341 1.90 19.74 -28.40
N LEU A 342 1.81 18.43 -28.33
CA LEU A 342 2.84 17.53 -28.86
C LEU A 342 2.99 17.72 -30.38
N GLY A 343 1.89 17.91 -31.10
CA GLY A 343 1.90 18.19 -32.53
C GLY A 343 2.64 19.50 -32.89
N VAL A 344 2.47 20.54 -32.08
CA VAL A 344 3.20 21.82 -32.25
C VAL A 344 4.70 21.60 -31.99
N VAL A 345 5.08 20.93 -30.93
CA VAL A 345 6.48 20.67 -30.57
C VAL A 345 7.18 19.85 -31.67
N ILE A 346 6.54 18.80 -32.17
CA ILE A 346 7.08 17.97 -33.25
C ILE A 346 7.14 18.77 -34.56
N GLY A 347 6.14 19.61 -34.81
CA GLY A 347 6.13 20.51 -36.00
C GLY A 347 7.32 21.48 -35.99
N ILE A 348 7.61 22.08 -34.85
CA ILE A 348 8.79 22.95 -34.67
C ILE A 348 10.08 22.13 -34.81
N GLY A 349 10.17 20.98 -34.16
CA GLY A 349 11.33 20.10 -34.24
C GLY A 349 11.66 19.63 -35.66
N THR A 350 10.64 19.39 -36.48
CA THR A 350 10.85 19.01 -37.90
C THR A 350 11.38 20.17 -38.78
N ILE A 351 11.09 21.42 -38.44
CA ILE A 351 11.63 22.59 -39.14
C ILE A 351 13.13 22.69 -38.85
N PHE A 352 13.51 22.69 -37.61
CA PHE A 352 14.93 22.78 -37.21
C PHE A 352 15.72 21.52 -37.58
N GLY A 353 15.11 20.34 -37.49
CA GLY A 353 15.74 19.08 -37.91
C GLY A 353 16.06 19.05 -39.40
N LYS A 354 15.17 19.54 -40.24
CA LYS A 354 15.44 19.65 -41.70
C LYS A 354 16.55 20.63 -42.01
N ASP A 355 16.59 21.77 -41.35
CA ASP A 355 17.65 22.75 -41.53
C ASP A 355 19.01 22.23 -41.08
N PHE A 356 19.04 21.50 -39.96
CA PHE A 356 20.23 20.86 -39.43
C PHE A 356 20.78 19.79 -40.41
N ILE A 357 19.91 18.91 -40.91
CA ILE A 357 20.30 17.89 -41.90
C ILE A 357 20.81 18.56 -43.20
N LYS A 358 20.18 19.66 -43.64
CA LYS A 358 20.61 20.38 -44.79
C LYS A 358 22.01 20.99 -44.61
N SER A 359 22.28 21.60 -43.46
CA SER A 359 23.59 22.16 -43.13
C SER A 359 24.71 21.12 -43.04
N ILE A 360 24.40 19.92 -42.52
CA ILE A 360 25.35 18.79 -42.51
C ILE A 360 25.65 18.34 -43.97
N LYS A 361 24.63 18.24 -44.81
CA LYS A 361 24.78 17.79 -46.19
C LYS A 361 25.59 18.79 -47.03
N GLU A 362 25.39 20.07 -46.83
CA GLU A 362 26.16 21.14 -47.47
C GLU A 362 27.62 21.15 -47.05
N LYS A 363 27.89 20.93 -45.74
CA LYS A 363 29.26 20.77 -45.21
C LYS A 363 29.96 19.49 -45.67
N SER A 364 29.22 18.42 -45.96
CA SER A 364 29.76 17.18 -46.50
C SER A 364 30.12 17.32 -47.99
N SER A 365 29.26 18.00 -48.78
CA SER A 365 29.45 18.23 -50.22
C SER A 365 30.64 19.17 -50.49
N SER A 366 30.85 20.20 -49.67
CA SER A 366 31.99 21.12 -49.81
C SER A 366 33.34 20.50 -49.43
N LYS A 367 33.36 19.40 -48.67
CA LYS A 367 34.57 18.61 -48.41
C LYS A 367 34.95 17.64 -49.50
N GLU A 368 33.99 17.23 -50.37
CA GLU A 368 34.27 16.36 -51.52
C GLU A 368 34.72 17.14 -52.77
N GLU A 369 34.54 18.46 -52.82
CA GLU A 369 35.03 19.32 -53.89
C GLU A 369 36.47 19.87 -53.64
N GLU A 370 37.02 19.71 -52.42
CA GLU A 370 38.38 20.13 -52.08
C GLU A 370 39.42 18.97 -52.07
N VAL A 371 39.07 17.77 -52.50
CA VAL A 371 39.96 16.63 -52.69
C VAL A 371 40.08 16.30 -54.18
#